data_c9065b83eca9bb0fa2422169c4460166
#
_entry.id   c9065b83eca9bb0fa2422169c4460166
#
_cell.length_a   1.000
_cell.length_b   1.000
_cell.length_c   1.000
_cell.angle_alpha   90.00
_cell.angle_beta   90.00
_cell.angle_gamma   90.00
#
_symmetry.space_group_name_H-M   'P 1'
#
loop_
_entity.id
_entity.type
_entity.pdbx_description
1 polymer ?
#
loop_
_entity_poly.entity_id
_entity_poly.type
_entity_poly.pdbx_seq_one_letter_code
_entity_poly.pdbx_strand_id
1 'polypeptide(L)'
;MKKRKYQLHRRAESQEETRRKIVDAIVDLHEKLGPRATTVSAIAEKAGVQRLTVYRHFPDEVALFAACSSHWLGEHPLPDPAIWLAQPEWRARCRAAFAALYT
;
A
#
# COMPACT_ATOMS: atom_id res chain seq x y z
N MET A 1 -27.46 4.39 -25.24
CA MET A 1 -27.14 3.42 -24.19
C MET A 1 -25.72 2.92 -24.23
N LYS A 2 -25.17 2.53 -25.38
CA LYS A 2 -23.77 2.07 -25.52
C LYS A 2 -22.75 3.15 -25.14
N LYS A 3 -22.99 4.42 -25.48
CA LYS A 3 -22.11 5.54 -25.10
C LYS A 3 -22.01 5.76 -23.59
N ARG A 4 -23.13 5.59 -22.87
CA ARG A 4 -23.18 5.78 -21.41
C ARG A 4 -22.40 4.71 -20.66
N LYS A 5 -22.55 3.43 -21.06
CA LYS A 5 -21.76 2.32 -20.50
C LYS A 5 -20.28 2.48 -20.78
N TYR A 6 -19.93 2.89 -21.98
CA TYR A 6 -18.55 3.14 -22.37
C TYR A 6 -17.91 4.26 -21.56
N GLN A 7 -18.63 5.37 -21.34
CA GLN A 7 -18.15 6.50 -20.53
C GLN A 7 -17.99 6.11 -19.06
N LEU A 8 -18.90 5.32 -18.49
CA LEU A 8 -18.80 4.84 -17.13
C LEU A 8 -17.61 3.90 -16.96
N HIS A 9 -17.37 3.03 -17.92
CA HIS A 9 -16.24 2.12 -17.94
C HIS A 9 -14.91 2.88 -17.99
N ARG A 10 -14.81 3.89 -18.85
CA ARG A 10 -13.61 4.75 -18.93
C ARG A 10 -13.36 5.53 -17.65
N ARG A 11 -14.40 6.03 -17.00
CA ARG A 11 -14.29 6.73 -15.72
C ARG A 11 -13.78 5.79 -14.63
N ALA A 12 -14.31 4.57 -14.57
CA ALA A 12 -13.87 3.57 -13.61
C ALA A 12 -12.40 3.20 -13.82
N GLU A 13 -11.97 2.99 -15.06
CA GLU A 13 -10.56 2.72 -15.39
C GLU A 13 -9.65 3.89 -15.02
N SER A 14 -10.07 5.12 -15.31
CA SER A 14 -9.32 6.33 -14.99
C SER A 14 -9.17 6.52 -13.49
N GLN A 15 -10.23 6.26 -12.72
CA GLN A 15 -10.21 6.33 -11.26
C GLN A 15 -9.29 5.28 -10.66
N GLU A 16 -9.33 4.06 -11.19
CA GLU A 16 -8.47 2.97 -10.74
C GLU A 16 -6.99 3.26 -11.04
N GLU A 17 -6.71 3.81 -12.20
CA GLU A 17 -5.36 4.24 -12.57
C GLU A 17 -4.86 5.35 -11.64
N THR A 18 -5.70 6.34 -11.35
CA THR A 18 -5.37 7.44 -10.43
C THR A 18 -5.11 6.90 -9.03
N ARG A 19 -5.96 5.98 -8.55
CA ARG A 19 -5.77 5.32 -7.26
C ARG A 19 -4.43 4.61 -7.18
N ARG A 20 -4.07 3.88 -8.22
CA ARG A 20 -2.79 3.16 -8.32
C ARG A 20 -1.60 4.12 -8.25
N LYS A 21 -1.66 5.24 -8.97
CA LYS A 21 -0.61 6.27 -8.92
C LYS A 21 -0.42 6.82 -7.51
N ILE A 22 -1.52 7.05 -6.80
CA ILE A 22 -1.49 7.55 -5.43
C ILE A 22 -0.86 6.50 -4.50
N VAL A 23 -1.27 5.24 -4.59
CA VAL A 23 -0.72 4.15 -3.77
C VAL A 23 0.77 3.96 -4.04
N ASP A 24 1.19 3.95 -5.30
CA ASP A 24 2.60 3.84 -5.68
C ASP A 24 3.42 5.00 -5.11
N ALA A 25 2.89 6.21 -5.14
CA ALA A 25 3.54 7.39 -4.56
C ALA A 25 3.69 7.26 -3.05
N ILE A 26 2.67 6.77 -2.35
CA ILE A 26 2.70 6.55 -0.90
C ILE A 26 3.76 5.51 -0.54
N VAL A 27 3.79 4.38 -1.21
CA VAL A 27 4.74 3.30 -0.97
C VAL A 27 6.17 3.81 -1.16
N ASP A 28 6.43 4.50 -2.26
CA ASP A 28 7.76 5.04 -2.56
C ASP A 28 8.21 6.08 -1.52
N LEU A 29 7.32 6.99 -1.11
CA LEU A 29 7.62 7.99 -0.09
C LEU A 29 7.86 7.36 1.28
N HIS A 30 7.07 6.33 1.65
CA HIS A 30 7.27 5.59 2.89
C HIS A 30 8.63 4.91 2.94
N GLU A 31 9.05 4.29 1.85
CA GLU A 31 10.34 3.62 1.77
C GLU A 31 11.51 4.59 1.85
N LYS A 32 11.41 5.75 1.19
CA LYS A 32 12.50 6.72 1.09
C LYS A 32 12.57 7.68 2.27
N LEU A 33 11.42 8.17 2.75
CA LEU A 33 11.34 9.25 3.73
C LEU A 33 10.69 8.83 5.05
N GLY A 34 10.06 7.66 5.11
CA GLY A 34 9.30 7.20 6.27
C GLY A 34 7.89 7.80 6.35
N PRO A 35 7.03 7.24 7.22
CA PRO A 35 5.62 7.66 7.31
C PRO A 35 5.43 9.12 7.70
N ARG A 36 6.29 9.64 8.56
CA ARG A 36 6.19 11.01 9.10
C ARG A 36 6.33 12.08 8.02
N ALA A 37 7.20 11.87 7.06
CA ALA A 37 7.45 12.79 5.96
C ALA A 37 6.50 12.59 4.78
N THR A 38 5.66 11.55 4.82
CA THR A 38 4.70 11.23 3.76
C THR A 38 3.41 12.01 3.99
N THR A 39 3.42 13.28 3.61
CA THR A 39 2.27 14.17 3.73
C THR A 39 1.36 14.06 2.50
N VAL A 40 0.10 14.49 2.63
CA VAL A 40 -0.84 14.53 1.49
C VAL A 40 -0.28 15.40 0.37
N SER A 41 0.36 16.52 0.71
CA SER A 41 0.98 17.40 -0.28
C SER A 41 2.10 16.70 -1.05
N ALA A 42 2.97 15.96 -0.36
CA ALA A 42 4.05 15.19 -0.99
C ALA A 42 3.51 14.08 -1.88
N ILE A 43 2.46 13.39 -1.42
CA ILE A 43 1.79 12.33 -2.19
C ILE A 43 1.19 12.90 -3.48
N ALA A 44 0.46 13.99 -3.37
CA ALA A 44 -0.19 14.64 -4.51
C ALA A 44 0.84 15.11 -5.54
N GLU A 45 1.92 15.72 -5.09
CA GLU A 45 3.00 16.18 -5.95
C GLU A 45 3.66 15.01 -6.70
N LYS A 46 3.99 13.94 -5.98
CA LYS A 46 4.64 12.77 -6.57
C LYS A 46 3.73 12.02 -7.55
N ALA A 47 2.46 11.87 -7.21
CA ALA A 47 1.47 11.21 -8.05
C ALA A 47 1.03 12.08 -9.26
N GLY A 48 1.34 13.38 -9.23
CA GLY A 48 0.93 14.31 -10.28
C GLY A 48 -0.56 14.62 -10.26
N VAL A 49 -1.16 14.65 -9.07
CA VAL A 49 -2.59 14.94 -8.88
C VAL A 49 -2.77 16.06 -7.86
N GLN A 50 -3.99 16.59 -7.77
CA GLN A 50 -4.33 17.59 -6.76
C GLN A 50 -4.59 16.92 -5.41
N ARG A 51 -4.37 17.67 -4.32
CA ARG A 51 -4.64 17.20 -2.95
C ARG A 51 -6.07 16.71 -2.78
N LEU A 52 -7.03 17.43 -3.36
CA LEU A 52 -8.44 17.04 -3.32
C LEU A 52 -8.67 15.65 -3.94
N THR A 53 -7.95 15.33 -5.00
CA THR A 53 -8.01 14.01 -5.63
C THR A 53 -7.54 12.92 -4.68
N VAL A 54 -6.46 13.17 -3.93
CA VAL A 54 -5.99 12.23 -2.90
C VAL A 54 -7.07 11.98 -1.85
N TYR A 55 -7.70 13.05 -1.34
CA TYR A 55 -8.76 12.95 -0.34
C TYR A 55 -10.03 12.26 -0.85
N ARG A 56 -10.30 12.34 -2.14
CA ARG A 56 -11.44 11.62 -2.74
C ARG A 56 -11.25 10.11 -2.72
N HIS A 57 -10.02 9.65 -2.92
CA HIS A 57 -9.69 8.23 -2.89
C HIS A 57 -9.43 7.74 -1.47
N PHE A 58 -8.81 8.56 -0.64
CA PHE A 58 -8.41 8.22 0.73
C PHE A 58 -8.77 9.37 1.65
N PRO A 59 -10.00 9.34 2.23
CA PRO A 59 -10.51 10.47 3.00
C PRO A 59 -9.76 10.76 4.30
N ASP A 60 -9.05 9.79 4.86
CA ASP A 60 -8.28 9.94 6.09
C ASP A 60 -6.96 9.17 6.04
N GLU A 61 -6.12 9.40 7.05
CA GLU A 61 -4.81 8.75 7.17
C GLU A 61 -4.92 7.23 7.34
N VAL A 62 -5.97 6.76 8.00
CA VAL A 62 -6.20 5.32 8.19
C VAL A 62 -6.43 4.64 6.85
N ALA A 63 -7.23 5.23 5.97
CA ALA A 63 -7.48 4.71 4.63
C ALA A 63 -6.21 4.68 3.79
N LEU A 64 -5.40 5.74 3.86
CA LEU A 64 -4.10 5.82 3.18
C LEU A 64 -3.15 4.72 3.65
N PHE A 65 -3.02 4.59 4.96
CA PHE A 65 -2.14 3.59 5.57
C PHE A 65 -2.58 2.17 5.25
N ALA A 66 -3.88 1.89 5.32
CA ALA A 66 -4.43 0.59 4.98
C ALA A 66 -4.15 0.19 3.53
N ALA A 67 -4.35 1.12 2.60
CA ALA A 67 -4.09 0.88 1.17
C ALA A 67 -2.60 0.63 0.90
N CYS A 68 -1.73 1.43 1.49
CA CYS A 68 -0.28 1.28 1.38
C CYS A 68 0.19 -0.06 1.95
N SER A 69 -0.27 -0.40 3.15
CA SER A 69 0.09 -1.66 3.82
C SER A 69 -0.37 -2.88 3.03
N SER A 70 -1.60 -2.85 2.50
CA SER A 70 -2.14 -3.94 1.69
C SER A 70 -1.33 -4.13 0.40
N HIS A 71 -0.98 -3.05 -0.25
CA HIS A 71 -0.17 -3.09 -1.48
C HIS A 71 1.23 -3.66 -1.19
N TRP A 72 1.87 -3.16 -0.16
CA TRP A 72 3.21 -3.61 0.23
C TRP A 72 3.23 -5.08 0.62
N LEU A 73 2.26 -5.54 1.42
CA LEU A 73 2.13 -6.93 1.84
C LEU A 73 1.81 -7.86 0.66
N GLY A 74 1.11 -7.37 -0.36
CA GLY A 74 0.88 -8.11 -1.59
C GLY A 74 2.17 -8.40 -2.36
N GLU A 75 3.11 -7.46 -2.34
CA GLU A 75 4.42 -7.60 -2.98
C GLU A 75 5.46 -8.29 -2.08
N HIS A 76 5.28 -8.20 -0.75
CA HIS A 76 6.18 -8.74 0.26
C HIS A 76 5.41 -9.64 1.23
N PRO A 77 5.01 -10.84 0.78
CA PRO A 77 4.22 -11.73 1.64
C PRO A 77 4.96 -12.07 2.93
N LEU A 78 4.21 -12.12 4.03
CA LEU A 78 4.77 -12.52 5.31
C LEU A 78 5.17 -14.00 5.27
N PRO A 79 6.27 -14.39 5.96
CA PRO A 79 6.64 -15.80 6.05
C PRO A 79 5.56 -16.61 6.76
N ASP A 80 5.41 -17.88 6.38
CA ASP A 80 4.46 -18.78 7.02
C ASP A 80 4.87 -19.02 8.48
N PRO A 81 3.98 -18.74 9.46
CA PRO A 81 4.26 -19.00 10.86
C PRO A 81 4.61 -20.45 11.17
N ALA A 82 4.17 -21.40 10.36
CA ALA A 82 4.50 -22.81 10.55
C ALA A 82 6.01 -23.07 10.57
N ILE A 83 6.80 -22.24 9.89
CA ILE A 83 8.27 -22.36 9.85
C ILE A 83 8.89 -22.29 11.23
N TRP A 84 8.50 -21.29 12.05
CA TRP A 84 9.05 -21.14 13.41
C TRP A 84 8.25 -21.89 14.47
N LEU A 85 6.97 -22.13 14.23
CA LEU A 85 6.13 -22.90 15.15
C LEU A 85 6.49 -24.38 15.16
N ALA A 86 7.14 -24.88 14.11
CA ALA A 86 7.65 -26.25 14.04
C ALA A 86 8.82 -26.50 15.00
N GLN A 87 9.49 -25.46 15.50
CA GLN A 87 10.58 -25.58 16.43
C GLN A 87 10.06 -25.88 17.85
N PRO A 88 10.56 -26.94 18.54
CA PRO A 88 10.04 -27.34 19.84
C PRO A 88 10.42 -26.40 20.98
N GLU A 89 11.53 -25.69 20.86
CA GLU A 89 12.04 -24.80 21.89
C GLU A 89 11.75 -23.35 21.55
N TRP A 90 11.31 -22.55 22.54
CA TRP A 90 10.92 -21.15 22.32
C TRP A 90 12.06 -20.27 21.78
N ARG A 91 13.30 -20.51 22.21
CA ARG A 91 14.46 -19.76 21.69
C ARG A 91 14.72 -20.05 20.22
N ALA A 92 14.57 -21.33 19.82
CA ALA A 92 14.67 -21.72 18.42
C ALA A 92 13.54 -21.11 17.59
N ARG A 93 12.32 -21.02 18.16
CA ARG A 93 11.20 -20.35 17.50
C ARG A 93 11.49 -18.87 17.26
N CYS A 94 12.02 -18.17 18.26
CA CYS A 94 12.39 -16.76 18.11
C CYS A 94 13.46 -16.58 17.03
N ARG A 95 14.50 -17.39 17.04
CA ARG A 95 15.56 -17.34 16.02
C ARG A 95 15.02 -17.59 14.62
N ALA A 96 14.17 -18.58 14.44
CA ALA A 96 13.54 -18.91 13.16
C ALA A 96 12.65 -17.76 12.69
N ALA A 97 11.84 -17.17 13.58
CA ALA A 97 10.99 -16.04 13.27
C ALA A 97 11.80 -14.82 12.83
N PHE A 98 12.84 -14.45 13.57
CA PHE A 98 13.71 -13.34 13.21
C PHE A 98 14.42 -13.58 11.88
N ALA A 99 14.95 -14.78 11.67
CA ALA A 99 15.59 -15.12 10.40
C ALA A 99 14.63 -14.99 9.22
N ALA A 100 13.38 -15.44 9.38
CA ALA A 100 12.36 -15.37 8.34
C ALA A 100 11.93 -13.92 8.05
N LEU A 101 11.85 -13.07 9.09
CA LEU A 101 11.41 -11.67 8.95
C LEU A 101 12.51 -10.76 8.41
N TYR A 102 13.79 -11.06 8.68
CA TYR A 102 14.90 -10.16 8.34
C TYR A 102 15.81 -10.70 7.23
N THR A 103 15.40 -11.73 6.55
CA THR A 103 16.06 -12.15 5.31
C THR A 103 15.41 -11.52 4.10
#